data_6be638503f55adf119811e8c00165dfb
#
_entry.id   6be638503f55adf119811e8c00165dfb
#
_cell.length_a   1.000
_cell.length_b   1.000
_cell.length_c   1.000
_cell.angle_alpha   90.00
_cell.angle_beta   90.00
_cell.angle_gamma   90.00
#
_symmetry.space_group_name_H-M   'P 1'
#
loop_
_entity.id
_entity.type
_entity.pdbx_description
1 polymer ?
#
loop_
_entity_poly.entity_id
_entity_poly.type
_entity_poly.pdbx_seq_one_letter_code
_entity_poly.pdbx_strand_id
1 'polypeptide(L)'
;GYYPFVFEDPHSYYEKVSRVIDKTVFEDIATYYNLKTPNLQYFKRLLTYLASIPPGDLNFHNLAKSLGVDHKTVEHYVSILASVGLVREMRPYEGGGPGLRKPSKILLNNTNLIHTLQQYLGHQPSKGMERELFFVQSLQNAGIEIFYSKQADYRTRKVIFEIGGKNKTRE
;
A
#
# COMPACT_ATOMS: atom_id res chain seq x y z
N GLY A 1 -6.39 -14.37 -8.42
CA GLY A 1 -6.95 -13.02 -8.35
C GLY A 1 -7.54 -12.71 -6.99
N TYR A 2 -7.49 -11.46 -6.63
CA TYR A 2 -8.04 -10.98 -5.35
C TYR A 2 -9.53 -10.60 -5.48
N TYR A 3 -9.91 -10.18 -6.66
CA TYR A 3 -11.29 -9.80 -6.97
C TYR A 3 -11.91 -10.80 -7.96
N PRO A 4 -13.17 -11.21 -7.76
CA PRO A 4 -13.82 -12.21 -8.61
C PRO A 4 -14.13 -11.72 -10.04
N PHE A 5 -14.01 -10.44 -10.31
CA PHE A 5 -14.30 -9.82 -11.62
C PHE A 5 -13.54 -10.46 -12.78
N VAL A 6 -12.40 -11.10 -12.53
CA VAL A 6 -11.61 -11.80 -13.56
C VAL A 6 -12.39 -12.96 -14.19
N PHE A 7 -13.32 -13.57 -13.44
CA PHE A 7 -14.15 -14.68 -13.92
C PHE A 7 -15.36 -14.19 -14.73
N GLU A 8 -15.74 -12.91 -14.58
CA GLU A 8 -16.85 -12.31 -15.31
C GLU A 8 -16.36 -11.80 -16.67
N ASP A 9 -15.35 -10.95 -16.67
CA ASP A 9 -14.74 -10.39 -17.88
C ASP A 9 -13.30 -9.94 -17.58
N PRO A 10 -12.31 -10.71 -18.03
CA PRO A 10 -10.90 -10.36 -17.84
C PRO A 10 -10.49 -9.03 -18.50
N HIS A 11 -11.15 -8.63 -19.59
CA HIS A 11 -10.79 -7.42 -20.33
C HIS A 11 -11.17 -6.14 -19.58
N SER A 12 -12.30 -6.14 -18.85
CA SER A 12 -12.74 -5.02 -18.01
C SER A 12 -12.25 -5.08 -16.57
N TYR A 13 -11.38 -6.05 -16.24
CA TYR A 13 -10.96 -6.32 -14.87
C TYR A 13 -10.43 -5.09 -14.14
N TYR A 14 -9.43 -4.41 -14.71
CA TYR A 14 -8.82 -3.24 -14.07
C TYR A 14 -9.77 -2.03 -14.02
N GLU A 15 -10.65 -1.89 -14.99
CA GLU A 15 -11.69 -0.87 -14.95
C GLU A 15 -12.64 -1.10 -13.75
N LYS A 16 -13.07 -2.35 -13.53
CA LYS A 16 -13.89 -2.71 -12.38
C LYS A 16 -13.17 -2.48 -11.06
N VAL A 17 -11.89 -2.83 -10.96
CA VAL A 17 -11.07 -2.55 -9.76
C VAL A 17 -10.94 -1.04 -9.54
N SER A 18 -10.76 -0.24 -10.60
CA SER A 18 -10.74 1.21 -10.49
C SER A 18 -12.04 1.78 -9.92
N ARG A 19 -13.19 1.28 -10.39
CA ARG A 19 -14.50 1.67 -9.85
C ARG A 19 -14.66 1.31 -8.37
N VAL A 20 -14.10 0.17 -7.93
CA VAL A 20 -14.06 -0.18 -6.50
C VAL A 20 -13.25 0.84 -5.72
N ILE A 21 -12.05 1.24 -6.21
CA ILE A 21 -11.25 2.27 -5.56
C ILE A 21 -12.03 3.59 -5.47
N ASP A 22 -12.64 4.01 -6.57
CA ASP A 22 -13.40 5.25 -6.62
C ASP A 22 -14.60 5.23 -5.68
N LYS A 23 -15.36 4.14 -5.66
CA LYS A 23 -16.48 3.97 -4.72
C LYS A 23 -15.99 4.03 -3.27
N THR A 24 -14.94 3.29 -2.94
CA THR A 24 -14.39 3.31 -1.58
C THR A 24 -13.96 4.72 -1.17
N VAL A 25 -13.30 5.47 -2.06
CA VAL A 25 -12.81 6.83 -1.74
C VAL A 25 -13.96 7.84 -1.70
N PHE A 26 -14.80 7.90 -2.74
CA PHE A 26 -15.77 8.98 -2.92
C PHE A 26 -17.12 8.72 -2.28
N GLU A 27 -17.45 7.48 -1.93
CA GLU A 27 -18.69 7.12 -1.26
C GLU A 27 -18.45 6.63 0.17
N ASP A 28 -17.69 5.53 0.36
CA ASP A 28 -17.55 4.89 1.67
C ASP A 28 -16.76 5.78 2.66
N ILE A 29 -15.58 6.26 2.27
CA ILE A 29 -14.76 7.16 3.10
C ILE A 29 -15.49 8.48 3.32
N ALA A 30 -16.08 9.07 2.27
CA ALA A 30 -16.81 10.32 2.36
C ALA A 30 -17.93 10.24 3.39
N THR A 31 -18.72 9.18 3.33
CA THR A 31 -19.87 8.98 4.21
C THR A 31 -19.45 8.66 5.64
N TYR A 32 -18.52 7.70 5.82
CA TYR A 32 -18.14 7.21 7.15
C TYR A 32 -17.36 8.26 7.95
N TYR A 33 -16.45 9.00 7.30
CA TYR A 33 -15.62 10.02 7.94
C TYR A 33 -16.16 11.45 7.77
N ASN A 34 -17.33 11.62 7.16
CA ASN A 34 -17.96 12.92 6.89
C ASN A 34 -17.01 13.92 6.22
N LEU A 35 -16.28 13.47 5.20
CA LEU A 35 -15.29 14.27 4.50
C LEU A 35 -15.89 14.95 3.27
N LYS A 36 -15.50 16.22 3.06
CA LYS A 36 -15.90 17.00 1.89
C LYS A 36 -15.12 16.57 0.64
N THR A 37 -15.73 16.68 -0.52
CA THR A 37 -15.16 16.32 -1.83
C THR A 37 -13.71 16.82 -2.07
N PRO A 38 -13.31 18.07 -1.73
CA PRO A 38 -11.93 18.50 -1.91
C PRO A 38 -10.91 17.63 -1.16
N ASN A 39 -11.26 17.11 0.02
CA ASN A 39 -10.39 16.27 0.82
C ASN A 39 -10.24 14.86 0.20
N LEU A 40 -11.27 14.37 -0.50
CA LEU A 40 -11.26 13.04 -1.10
C LEU A 40 -10.23 12.93 -2.23
N GLN A 41 -9.91 14.01 -2.93
CA GLN A 41 -8.89 14.04 -3.97
C GLN A 41 -7.49 13.70 -3.43
N TYR A 42 -7.21 14.02 -2.16
CA TYR A 42 -5.93 13.67 -1.55
C TYR A 42 -5.74 12.16 -1.40
N PHE A 43 -6.81 11.40 -1.16
CA PHE A 43 -6.73 9.93 -1.10
C PHE A 43 -6.30 9.34 -2.45
N LYS A 44 -6.89 9.79 -3.57
CA LYS A 44 -6.48 9.33 -4.90
C LYS A 44 -5.04 9.73 -5.22
N ARG A 45 -4.65 10.96 -4.92
CA ARG A 45 -3.26 11.43 -5.10
C ARG A 45 -2.29 10.61 -4.27
N LEU A 46 -2.64 10.28 -3.03
CA LEU A 46 -1.83 9.46 -2.14
C LEU A 46 -1.69 8.02 -2.66
N LEU A 47 -2.78 7.39 -3.09
CA LEU A 47 -2.76 6.06 -3.70
C LEU A 47 -1.91 6.02 -4.98
N THR A 48 -2.07 7.01 -5.85
CA THR A 48 -1.29 7.15 -7.09
C THR A 48 0.19 7.34 -6.78
N TYR A 49 0.53 8.17 -5.78
CA TYR A 49 1.90 8.35 -5.33
C TYR A 49 2.51 7.04 -4.84
N LEU A 50 1.80 6.30 -3.98
CA LEU A 50 2.25 5.00 -3.48
C LEU A 50 2.42 3.95 -4.60
N ALA A 51 1.64 4.04 -5.67
CA ALA A 51 1.81 3.20 -6.84
C ALA A 51 3.04 3.59 -7.69
N SER A 52 3.50 4.83 -7.60
CA SER A 52 4.60 5.37 -8.42
C SER A 52 5.98 5.17 -7.83
N ILE A 53 6.09 4.89 -6.53
CA ILE A 53 7.36 4.73 -5.82
C ILE A 53 7.59 3.28 -5.40
N PRO A 54 8.85 2.80 -5.36
CA PRO A 54 9.18 1.52 -4.76
C PRO A 54 8.76 1.47 -3.29
N PRO A 55 8.35 0.30 -2.76
CA PRO A 55 8.13 0.13 -1.35
C PRO A 55 9.37 0.52 -0.55
N GLY A 56 9.24 1.46 0.35
CA GLY A 56 10.36 2.01 1.10
C GLY A 56 9.88 2.79 2.31
N ASP A 57 10.84 3.40 3.00
CA ASP A 57 10.54 4.26 4.13
C ASP A 57 9.76 5.49 3.65
N LEU A 58 8.53 5.62 4.11
CA LEU A 58 7.70 6.73 3.75
C LEU A 58 8.07 7.96 4.59
N ASN A 59 8.54 8.99 3.91
CA ASN A 59 8.75 10.29 4.54
C ASN A 59 7.45 11.10 4.51
N PHE A 60 6.68 11.05 5.59
CA PHE A 60 5.41 11.77 5.73
C PHE A 60 5.56 13.28 5.55
N HIS A 61 6.69 13.85 5.92
CA HIS A 61 6.94 15.29 5.73
C HIS A 61 7.09 15.66 4.25
N ASN A 62 7.86 14.89 3.49
CA ASN A 62 8.01 15.11 2.05
C ASN A 62 6.69 14.90 1.32
N LEU A 63 5.93 13.88 1.71
CA LEU A 63 4.63 13.59 1.14
C LEU A 63 3.62 14.71 1.44
N ALA A 64 3.60 15.22 2.66
CA ALA A 64 2.78 16.35 3.07
C ALA A 64 3.08 17.60 2.24
N LYS A 65 4.37 17.91 2.04
CA LYS A 65 4.82 19.00 1.18
C LYS A 65 4.35 18.83 -0.26
N SER A 66 4.45 17.62 -0.82
CA SER A 66 4.01 17.32 -2.19
C SER A 66 2.49 17.41 -2.37
N LEU A 67 1.73 17.13 -1.32
CA LEU A 67 0.28 17.21 -1.31
C LEU A 67 -0.25 18.60 -0.94
N GLY A 68 0.60 19.47 -0.37
CA GLY A 68 0.19 20.80 0.11
C GLY A 68 -0.66 20.76 1.38
N VAL A 69 -0.43 19.76 2.24
CA VAL A 69 -1.13 19.59 3.53
C VAL A 69 -0.10 19.37 4.65
N ASP A 70 -0.53 19.45 5.91
CA ASP A 70 0.35 19.12 7.03
C ASP A 70 0.57 17.60 7.17
N HIS A 71 1.65 17.22 7.88
CA HIS A 71 2.03 15.81 8.01
C HIS A 71 1.04 14.99 8.85
N LYS A 72 0.34 15.59 9.81
CA LYS A 72 -0.67 14.89 10.61
C LYS A 72 -1.89 14.56 9.77
N THR A 73 -2.25 15.43 8.84
CA THR A 73 -3.31 15.18 7.86
C THR A 73 -2.95 14.00 6.96
N VAL A 74 -1.69 13.89 6.49
CA VAL A 74 -1.25 12.73 5.70
C VAL A 74 -1.30 11.45 6.53
N GLU A 75 -0.81 11.47 7.77
CA GLU A 75 -0.89 10.33 8.69
C GLU A 75 -2.34 9.87 8.89
N HIS A 76 -3.24 10.82 9.09
CA HIS A 76 -4.66 10.53 9.24
C HIS A 76 -5.26 9.90 7.96
N TYR A 77 -4.92 10.43 6.79
CA TYR A 77 -5.40 9.87 5.51
C TYR A 77 -4.84 8.46 5.25
N VAL A 78 -3.58 8.21 5.58
CA VAL A 78 -2.99 6.86 5.51
C VAL A 78 -3.74 5.90 6.44
N SER A 79 -4.03 6.31 7.67
CA SER A 79 -4.79 5.52 8.63
C SER A 79 -6.20 5.18 8.12
N ILE A 80 -6.88 6.14 7.48
CA ILE A 80 -8.18 5.90 6.84
C ILE A 80 -8.04 4.88 5.70
N LEU A 81 -7.05 5.06 4.79
CA LEU A 81 -6.81 4.12 3.71
C LEU A 81 -6.47 2.70 4.21
N ALA A 82 -5.79 2.61 5.34
CA ALA A 82 -5.49 1.33 5.99
C ALA A 82 -6.76 0.68 6.57
N SER A 83 -7.63 1.47 7.19
CA SER A 83 -8.89 0.97 7.78
C SER A 83 -9.86 0.42 6.74
N VAL A 84 -9.89 1.00 5.53
CA VAL A 84 -10.71 0.52 4.40
C VAL A 84 -10.00 -0.53 3.54
N GLY A 85 -8.78 -0.93 3.89
CA GLY A 85 -8.05 -2.00 3.22
C GLY A 85 -7.46 -1.63 1.86
N LEU A 86 -7.23 -0.35 1.56
CA LEU A 86 -6.54 0.08 0.33
C LEU A 86 -5.02 0.12 0.49
N VAL A 87 -4.52 0.32 1.71
CA VAL A 87 -3.09 0.25 2.02
C VAL A 87 -2.82 -0.65 3.22
N ARG A 88 -1.56 -1.00 3.41
CA ARG A 88 -1.03 -1.75 4.56
C ARG A 88 0.06 -0.94 5.24
N GLU A 89 -0.06 -0.80 6.54
CA GLU A 89 0.95 -0.18 7.38
C GLU A 89 1.92 -1.25 7.90
N MET A 90 3.20 -1.10 7.58
CA MET A 90 4.25 -1.99 8.06
C MET A 90 5.00 -1.33 9.20
N ARG A 91 4.92 -1.92 10.37
CA ARG A 91 5.59 -1.43 11.58
C ARG A 91 6.95 -2.10 11.76
N PRO A 92 7.93 -1.42 12.37
CA PRO A 92 9.21 -2.03 12.71
C PRO A 92 9.01 -3.12 13.78
N TYR A 93 9.83 -4.16 13.72
CA TYR A 93 9.89 -5.14 14.79
C TYR A 93 10.64 -4.57 15.99
N GLU A 94 10.01 -4.53 17.13
CA GLU A 94 10.61 -4.11 18.40
C GLU A 94 10.47 -5.27 19.42
N GLY A 95 11.53 -6.08 19.55
CA GLY A 95 11.85 -7.02 20.65
C GLY A 95 10.72 -7.79 21.35
N GLY A 96 9.63 -8.15 20.63
CA GLY A 96 8.50 -8.88 21.25
C GLY A 96 7.15 -8.61 20.61
N GLY A 97 7.04 -7.63 19.73
CA GLY A 97 5.77 -7.31 19.08
C GLY A 97 5.83 -6.06 18.22
N PRO A 98 4.70 -5.63 17.68
CA PRO A 98 4.61 -4.37 16.96
C PRO A 98 4.88 -3.23 17.96
N GLY A 99 5.94 -2.46 17.71
CA GLY A 99 6.24 -1.27 18.49
C GLY A 99 5.13 -0.23 18.38
N LEU A 100 5.02 0.64 19.38
CA LEU A 100 4.11 1.81 19.36
C LEU A 100 4.55 2.89 18.34
N ARG A 101 5.67 2.65 17.65
CA ARG A 101 6.20 3.57 16.63
C ARG A 101 5.28 3.64 15.42
N LYS A 102 5.35 4.79 14.75
CA LYS A 102 4.69 5.02 13.46
C LYS A 102 5.10 3.95 12.44
N PRO A 103 4.21 3.58 11.50
CA PRO A 103 4.58 2.66 10.43
C PRO A 103 5.77 3.23 9.64
N SER A 104 6.74 2.36 9.35
CA SER A 104 7.93 2.75 8.60
C SER A 104 7.74 2.61 7.08
N LYS A 105 6.93 1.63 6.67
CA LYS A 105 6.57 1.42 5.26
C LYS A 105 5.05 1.42 5.10
N ILE A 106 4.60 1.99 3.99
CA ILE A 106 3.20 1.92 3.55
C ILE A 106 3.19 1.22 2.20
N LEU A 107 2.37 0.20 2.07
CA LEU A 107 2.19 -0.58 0.86
C LEU A 107 0.75 -0.50 0.38
N LEU A 108 0.53 -0.59 -0.93
CA LEU A 108 -0.80 -0.89 -1.44
C LEU A 108 -1.23 -2.28 -0.94
N ASN A 109 -2.51 -2.47 -0.71
CA ASN A 109 -2.99 -3.70 -0.07
C ASN A 109 -2.76 -4.98 -0.89
N ASN A 110 -2.77 -4.86 -2.22
CA ASN A 110 -2.54 -6.01 -3.11
C ASN A 110 -2.02 -5.58 -4.49
N THR A 111 -1.51 -6.56 -5.24
CA THR A 111 -0.92 -6.32 -6.57
C THR A 111 -1.91 -5.81 -7.61
N ASN A 112 -3.21 -6.10 -7.48
CA ASN A 112 -4.20 -5.58 -8.44
C ASN A 112 -4.37 -4.07 -8.32
N LEU A 113 -4.25 -3.52 -7.10
CA LEU A 113 -4.31 -2.08 -6.89
C LEU A 113 -3.15 -1.37 -7.57
N ILE A 114 -1.91 -1.93 -7.49
CA ILE A 114 -0.76 -1.30 -8.14
C ILE A 114 -0.91 -1.33 -9.67
N HIS A 115 -1.33 -2.44 -10.26
CA HIS A 115 -1.58 -2.52 -11.70
C HIS A 115 -2.68 -1.55 -12.14
N THR A 116 -3.79 -1.48 -11.40
CA THR A 116 -4.90 -0.57 -11.69
C THR A 116 -4.45 0.88 -11.65
N LEU A 117 -3.75 1.30 -10.60
CA LEU A 117 -3.32 2.68 -10.42
C LEU A 117 -2.23 3.07 -11.42
N GLN A 118 -1.34 2.16 -11.78
CA GLN A 118 -0.28 2.44 -12.75
C GLN A 118 -0.78 2.55 -14.20
N GLN A 119 -1.93 1.99 -14.54
CA GLN A 119 -2.56 2.25 -15.85
C GLN A 119 -2.81 3.76 -16.05
N TYR A 120 -3.17 4.50 -15.01
CA TYR A 120 -3.33 5.95 -15.07
C TYR A 120 -2.01 6.71 -15.22
N LEU A 121 -0.90 6.09 -14.81
CA LEU A 121 0.45 6.68 -14.90
C LEU A 121 1.14 6.34 -16.22
N GLY A 122 0.56 5.45 -17.04
CA GLY A 122 1.18 4.97 -18.27
C GLY A 122 2.43 4.11 -18.06
N HIS A 123 2.58 3.53 -16.88
CA HIS A 123 3.73 2.71 -16.50
C HIS A 123 3.30 1.29 -16.12
N GLN A 124 4.25 0.35 -16.18
CA GLN A 124 4.10 -0.97 -15.59
C GLN A 124 4.83 -1.00 -14.24
N PRO A 125 4.28 -1.71 -13.23
CA PRO A 125 4.96 -1.85 -11.96
C PRO A 125 6.30 -2.55 -12.15
N SER A 126 7.32 -2.12 -11.41
CA SER A 126 8.56 -2.86 -11.40
C SER A 126 8.34 -4.24 -10.77
N LYS A 127 9.03 -5.26 -11.32
CA LYS A 127 8.93 -6.62 -10.77
C LYS A 127 9.38 -6.72 -9.31
N GLY A 128 10.22 -5.79 -8.86
CA GLY A 128 10.60 -5.68 -7.45
C GLY A 128 9.41 -5.30 -6.57
N MET A 129 8.68 -4.26 -6.97
CA MET A 129 7.46 -3.83 -6.27
C MET A 129 6.40 -4.93 -6.21
N GLU A 130 6.15 -5.60 -7.34
CA GLU A 130 5.18 -6.70 -7.40
C GLU A 130 5.54 -7.84 -6.46
N ARG A 131 6.82 -8.27 -6.46
CA ARG A 131 7.28 -9.37 -5.58
C ARG A 131 7.15 -9.01 -4.11
N GLU A 132 7.59 -7.81 -3.74
CA GLU A 132 7.53 -7.35 -2.36
C GLU A 132 6.09 -7.28 -1.87
N LEU A 133 5.22 -6.67 -2.67
CA LEU A 133 3.80 -6.56 -2.35
C LEU A 133 3.11 -7.92 -2.29
N PHE A 134 3.37 -8.79 -3.26
CA PHE A 134 2.83 -10.15 -3.28
C PHE A 134 3.29 -10.98 -2.08
N PHE A 135 4.57 -10.86 -1.71
CA PHE A 135 5.13 -11.56 -0.55
C PHE A 135 4.45 -11.14 0.75
N VAL A 136 4.37 -9.84 1.01
CA VAL A 136 3.71 -9.31 2.22
C VAL A 136 2.24 -9.72 2.25
N GLN A 137 1.52 -9.54 1.14
CA GLN A 137 0.13 -9.93 1.00
C GLN A 137 -0.09 -11.41 1.29
N SER A 138 0.76 -12.29 0.75
CA SER A 138 0.64 -13.75 0.91
C SER A 138 0.82 -14.18 2.35
N LEU A 139 1.81 -13.65 3.05
CA LEU A 139 2.04 -13.97 4.45
C LEU A 139 0.90 -13.46 5.36
N GLN A 140 0.45 -12.23 5.16
CA GLN A 140 -0.65 -11.69 5.96
C GLN A 140 -1.98 -12.41 5.69
N ASN A 141 -2.25 -12.82 4.45
CA ASN A 141 -3.43 -13.61 4.12
C ASN A 141 -3.37 -15.02 4.72
N ALA A 142 -2.17 -15.55 4.97
CA ALA A 142 -1.95 -16.79 5.73
C ALA A 142 -2.00 -16.59 7.26
N GLY A 143 -2.33 -15.40 7.75
CA GLY A 143 -2.36 -15.08 9.18
C GLY A 143 -0.98 -14.94 9.82
N ILE A 144 0.08 -14.82 9.01
CA ILE A 144 1.44 -14.66 9.49
C ILE A 144 1.74 -13.19 9.73
N GLU A 145 2.04 -12.85 10.98
CA GLU A 145 2.43 -11.49 11.36
C GLU A 145 3.81 -11.17 10.80
N ILE A 146 3.90 -10.09 10.01
CA ILE A 146 5.12 -9.65 9.34
C ILE A 146 5.40 -8.18 9.65
N PHE A 147 6.67 -7.86 9.86
CA PHE A 147 7.17 -6.56 10.26
C PHE A 147 8.22 -6.05 9.27
N TYR A 148 8.37 -4.75 9.24
CA TYR A 148 9.53 -4.12 8.61
C TYR A 148 10.83 -4.47 9.37
N SER A 149 11.90 -4.73 8.64
CA SER A 149 13.22 -5.00 9.20
C SER A 149 14.22 -3.96 8.73
N LYS A 150 15.04 -3.44 9.65
CA LYS A 150 16.19 -2.58 9.29
C LYS A 150 17.38 -3.38 8.74
N GLN A 151 17.41 -4.68 8.98
CA GLN A 151 18.49 -5.57 8.56
C GLN A 151 18.26 -6.20 7.19
N ALA A 152 16.98 -6.20 6.74
CA ALA A 152 16.53 -6.75 5.48
C ALA A 152 15.21 -6.08 5.09
N ASP A 153 14.47 -6.63 4.13
CA ASP A 153 13.18 -6.05 3.73
C ASP A 153 12.11 -6.25 4.80
N TYR A 154 11.94 -7.49 5.28
CA TYR A 154 10.90 -7.88 6.25
C TYR A 154 11.37 -8.95 7.23
N ARG A 155 10.58 -9.14 8.29
CA ARG A 155 10.76 -10.24 9.23
C ARG A 155 9.44 -10.67 9.85
N THR A 156 9.39 -11.92 10.25
CA THR A 156 8.48 -12.42 11.28
C THR A 156 9.18 -12.40 12.64
N ARG A 157 8.56 -12.94 13.67
CA ARG A 157 9.23 -13.11 14.98
C ARG A 157 10.47 -13.99 14.88
N LYS A 158 10.51 -14.94 13.95
CA LYS A 158 11.53 -16.01 13.87
C LYS A 158 12.45 -15.91 12.64
N VAL A 159 11.98 -15.32 11.55
CA VAL A 159 12.67 -15.37 10.25
C VAL A 159 12.80 -13.97 9.68
N ILE A 160 13.95 -13.69 9.09
CA ILE A 160 14.27 -12.46 8.36
C ILE A 160 14.21 -12.78 6.87
N PHE A 161 13.61 -11.89 6.08
CA PHE A 161 13.41 -12.05 4.65
C PHE A 161 14.04 -10.89 3.89
N GLU A 162 14.81 -11.26 2.88
CA GLU A 162 15.31 -10.35 1.84
C GLU A 162 14.61 -10.71 0.53
N ILE A 163 13.86 -9.77 -0.06
CA ILE A 163 13.09 -10.00 -1.26
C ILE A 163 13.92 -9.55 -2.46
N GLY A 164 14.74 -10.47 -2.97
CA GLY A 164 15.69 -10.22 -4.04
C GLY A 164 15.16 -10.50 -5.44
N GLY A 165 15.83 -9.87 -6.44
CA GLY A 165 15.78 -10.22 -7.85
C GLY A 165 17.04 -11.00 -8.27
N LYS A 166 17.12 -11.41 -9.56
CA LYS A 166 18.26 -12.15 -10.15
C LYS A 166 19.64 -11.52 -9.92
N ASN A 167 19.70 -10.22 -9.62
CA ASN A 167 20.94 -9.46 -9.51
C ASN A 167 21.33 -9.11 -8.06
N LYS A 168 20.61 -9.60 -7.05
CA LYS A 168 21.06 -9.46 -5.65
C LYS A 168 22.00 -10.64 -5.35
N THR A 169 23.29 -10.39 -5.32
CA THR A 169 24.31 -11.27 -4.73
C THR A 169 24.05 -11.38 -3.23
N ARG A 170 24.12 -12.59 -2.69
CA ARG A 170 24.23 -12.78 -1.24
C ARG A 170 25.61 -12.27 -0.84
N GLU A 171 25.66 -11.21 -0.06
CA GLU A 171 26.83 -10.86 0.74
C GLU A 171 26.92 -11.77 1.97
#